data_1bef406a844afac881ad9f9683db81eb
#
_entry.id   1bef406a844afac881ad9f9683db81eb
#
_cell.length_a   1.000
_cell.length_b   1.000
_cell.length_c   1.000
_cell.angle_alpha   90.00
_cell.angle_beta   90.00
_cell.angle_gamma   90.00
#
_symmetry.space_group_name_H-M   'P 1'
#
loop_
_entity.id
_entity.type
_entity.pdbx_description
1 polymer ?
#
loop_
_entity_poly.entity_id
_entity_poly.type
_entity_poly.pdbx_seq_one_letter_code
_entity_poly.pdbx_strand_id
1 'polypeptide(L)'
;MEPNANLFHFSQYAQLTGFAILFVRLLTSKLIGIYRYFTMYAVFQVGRMILTMVIPYRSNTFGIVFFICEPIVWILSALAILEVYGIILRNHPGIATWGRWALIGSIGASIFLSLCTLLLDYQNASEKYPILANFFLLSRLMTISLLLFIVLITFCLLWFPIVLNRNTVVHFCVFAGYFLIKSITFVVVGLLSGQSYVAINIVVQLLVTVCCAVWIFGLSTKGETIPAKIGHYWNPGQEKRLMEQLDAINRTLVHSAKD
;
A
#
# COMPACT_ATOMS: atom_id res chain seq x y z
N MET A 1 35.24 -9.85 -4.09
CA MET A 1 34.01 -9.07 -3.68
C MET A 1 33.01 -9.22 -4.80
N GLU A 2 31.84 -9.78 -4.53
CA GLU A 2 30.80 -9.91 -5.56
C GLU A 2 30.32 -8.50 -5.95
N PRO A 3 30.31 -8.15 -7.25
CA PRO A 3 29.86 -6.82 -7.70
C PRO A 3 28.43 -6.48 -7.25
N ASN A 4 27.62 -7.48 -6.95
CA ASN A 4 26.26 -7.34 -6.48
C ASN A 4 26.15 -6.88 -5.01
N ALA A 5 27.16 -7.07 -4.15
CA ALA A 5 27.10 -6.67 -2.75
C ALA A 5 27.10 -5.15 -2.59
N ASN A 6 27.94 -4.43 -3.34
CA ASN A 6 27.98 -2.96 -3.30
C ASN A 6 26.67 -2.35 -3.81
N LEU A 7 26.10 -2.90 -4.88
CA LEU A 7 24.84 -2.43 -5.44
C LEU A 7 23.67 -2.70 -4.50
N PHE A 8 23.68 -3.83 -3.79
CA PHE A 8 22.69 -4.16 -2.78
C PHE A 8 22.72 -3.15 -1.62
N HIS A 9 23.90 -2.86 -1.05
CA HIS A 9 24.02 -1.86 0.00
C HIS A 9 23.62 -0.46 -0.49
N PHE A 10 24.02 -0.09 -1.70
CA PHE A 10 23.60 1.19 -2.29
C PHE A 10 22.08 1.29 -2.39
N SER A 11 21.38 0.26 -2.87
CA SER A 11 19.91 0.28 -2.97
C SER A 11 19.23 0.38 -1.60
N GLN A 12 19.77 -0.25 -0.56
CA GLN A 12 19.30 -0.13 0.82
C GLN A 12 19.46 1.30 1.36
N TYR A 13 20.64 1.91 1.18
CA TYR A 13 20.88 3.30 1.60
C TYR A 13 20.02 4.28 0.83
N ALA A 14 19.83 4.09 -0.47
CA ALA A 14 18.97 4.93 -1.30
C ALA A 14 17.52 4.89 -0.81
N GLN A 15 17.01 3.71 -0.48
CA GLN A 15 15.66 3.54 0.03
C GLN A 15 15.50 4.14 1.45
N LEU A 16 16.47 3.93 2.35
CA LEU A 16 16.49 4.53 3.68
C LEU A 16 16.46 6.05 3.59
N THR A 17 17.35 6.62 2.77
CA THR A 17 17.44 8.07 2.55
C THR A 17 16.13 8.61 1.95
N GLY A 18 15.53 7.88 1.01
CA GLY A 18 14.24 8.24 0.43
C GLY A 18 13.13 8.37 1.48
N PHE A 19 12.96 7.38 2.35
CA PHE A 19 11.96 7.45 3.42
C PHE A 19 12.29 8.50 4.49
N ALA A 20 13.57 8.70 4.82
CA ALA A 20 13.98 9.72 5.76
C ALA A 20 13.68 11.14 5.23
N ILE A 21 14.00 11.42 3.96
CA ILE A 21 13.66 12.69 3.30
C ILE A 21 12.14 12.87 3.20
N LEU A 22 11.39 11.80 2.86
CA LEU A 22 9.93 11.84 2.84
C LEU A 22 9.37 12.23 4.20
N PHE A 23 9.86 11.64 5.28
CA PHE A 23 9.44 11.98 6.64
C PHE A 23 9.72 13.46 6.97
N VAL A 24 10.95 13.93 6.71
CA VAL A 24 11.30 15.35 6.90
C VAL A 24 10.40 16.26 6.04
N ARG A 25 10.08 15.87 4.82
CA ARG A 25 9.17 16.61 3.94
C ARG A 25 7.76 16.71 4.51
N LEU A 26 7.22 15.62 5.07
CA LEU A 26 5.90 15.61 5.73
C LEU A 26 5.88 16.53 6.95
N LEU A 27 6.97 16.55 7.73
CA LEU A 27 7.15 17.48 8.86
C LEU A 27 7.13 18.94 8.40
N THR A 28 8.01 19.28 7.46
CA THR A 28 8.18 20.67 6.99
C THR A 28 6.94 21.20 6.27
N SER A 29 6.22 20.33 5.56
CA SER A 29 4.98 20.68 4.85
C SER A 29 3.75 20.70 5.75
N LYS A 30 3.87 20.43 7.07
CA LYS A 30 2.77 20.35 8.04
C LYS A 30 1.66 19.35 7.63
N LEU A 31 2.00 18.38 6.80
CA LEU A 31 1.07 17.36 6.30
C LEU A 31 0.82 16.23 7.32
N ILE A 32 1.59 16.15 8.40
CA ILE A 32 1.46 15.14 9.45
C ILE A 32 0.04 15.13 10.06
N GLY A 33 -0.56 16.32 10.26
CA GLY A 33 -1.89 16.44 10.82
C GLY A 33 -2.98 15.85 9.93
N ILE A 34 -2.76 15.86 8.60
CA ILE A 34 -3.70 15.38 7.58
C ILE A 34 -3.47 13.90 7.31
N TYR A 35 -2.20 13.48 7.17
CA TYR A 35 -1.78 12.12 6.79
C TYR A 35 -1.03 11.44 7.95
N ARG A 36 -1.72 11.19 9.06
CA ARG A 36 -1.12 10.62 10.28
C ARG A 36 -0.63 9.19 10.08
N TYR A 37 -1.46 8.33 9.52
CA TYR A 37 -1.12 6.92 9.30
C TYR A 37 -0.06 6.76 8.21
N PHE A 38 -0.11 7.60 7.18
CA PHE A 38 0.96 7.62 6.18
C PHE A 38 2.30 8.08 6.79
N THR A 39 2.28 9.06 7.70
CA THR A 39 3.49 9.47 8.42
C THR A 39 4.02 8.35 9.31
N MET A 40 3.15 7.66 10.04
CA MET A 40 3.53 6.49 10.84
C MET A 40 4.15 5.39 9.97
N TYR A 41 3.58 5.13 8.80
CA TYR A 41 4.14 4.22 7.80
C TYR A 41 5.56 4.63 7.39
N ALA A 42 5.78 5.90 7.04
CA ALA A 42 7.10 6.39 6.62
C ALA A 42 8.14 6.26 7.74
N VAL A 43 7.80 6.64 8.98
CA VAL A 43 8.68 6.49 10.16
C VAL A 43 8.99 5.03 10.42
N PHE A 44 7.98 4.16 10.38
CA PHE A 44 8.19 2.74 10.59
C PHE A 44 9.10 2.12 9.54
N GLN A 45 8.97 2.53 8.27
CA GLN A 45 9.87 2.08 7.19
C GLN A 45 11.33 2.48 7.45
N VAL A 46 11.58 3.69 7.93
CA VAL A 46 12.93 4.12 8.34
C VAL A 46 13.48 3.22 9.46
N GLY A 47 12.71 3.00 10.53
CA GLY A 47 13.12 2.15 11.64
C GLY A 47 13.38 0.70 11.20
N ARG A 48 12.49 0.13 10.39
CA ARG A 48 12.65 -1.21 9.82
C ARG A 48 13.93 -1.34 9.00
N MET A 49 14.24 -0.34 8.18
CA MET A 49 15.45 -0.36 7.35
C MET A 49 16.72 -0.29 8.18
N ILE A 50 16.75 0.55 9.22
CA ILE A 50 17.88 0.61 10.14
C ILE A 50 18.07 -0.77 10.80
N LEU A 51 16.99 -1.38 11.30
CA LEU A 51 17.06 -2.72 11.90
C LEU A 51 17.61 -3.77 10.94
N THR A 52 17.13 -3.79 9.70
CA THR A 52 17.58 -4.78 8.70
C THR A 52 19.01 -4.54 8.21
N MET A 53 19.57 -3.33 8.35
CA MET A 53 20.97 -3.04 8.06
C MET A 53 21.93 -3.47 9.19
N VAL A 54 21.47 -3.38 10.44
CA VAL A 54 22.28 -3.74 11.61
C VAL A 54 22.34 -5.26 11.80
N ILE A 55 21.27 -5.97 11.46
CA ILE A 55 21.17 -7.42 11.67
C ILE A 55 21.76 -8.18 10.47
N PRO A 56 22.66 -9.17 10.69
CA PRO A 56 23.22 -9.97 9.62
C PRO A 56 22.13 -10.70 8.81
N TYR A 57 22.18 -10.58 7.49
CA TYR A 57 21.15 -11.03 6.54
C TYR A 57 20.78 -12.53 6.62
N ARG A 58 21.61 -13.40 7.15
CA ARG A 58 21.34 -14.86 7.26
C ARG A 58 21.16 -15.33 8.70
N SER A 59 20.93 -14.41 9.64
CA SER A 59 20.71 -14.78 11.04
C SER A 59 19.25 -15.16 11.30
N ASN A 60 19.02 -16.03 12.27
CA ASN A 60 17.67 -16.32 12.76
C ASN A 60 16.95 -15.05 13.24
N THR A 61 17.70 -14.11 13.84
CA THR A 61 17.20 -12.81 14.29
C THR A 61 16.64 -12.00 13.13
N PHE A 62 17.29 -12.02 11.93
CA PHE A 62 16.77 -11.36 10.75
C PHE A 62 15.41 -11.91 10.33
N GLY A 63 15.23 -13.23 10.35
CA GLY A 63 13.96 -13.88 10.06
C GLY A 63 12.85 -13.45 11.03
N ILE A 64 13.14 -13.42 12.34
CA ILE A 64 12.18 -13.00 13.37
C ILE A 64 11.76 -11.53 13.17
N VAL A 65 12.74 -10.64 12.96
CA VAL A 65 12.47 -9.21 12.72
C VAL A 65 11.62 -9.02 11.46
N PHE A 66 11.94 -9.72 10.38
CA PHE A 66 11.16 -9.69 9.15
C PHE A 66 9.72 -10.15 9.38
N PHE A 67 9.54 -11.25 10.10
CA PHE A 67 8.23 -11.83 10.43
C PHE A 67 7.34 -10.90 11.27
N ILE A 68 7.95 -10.11 12.16
CA ILE A 68 7.23 -9.12 12.98
C ILE A 68 6.96 -7.83 12.20
N CYS A 69 7.95 -7.35 11.44
CA CYS A 69 7.84 -6.05 10.79
C CYS A 69 6.89 -6.05 9.57
N GLU A 70 6.83 -7.15 8.79
CA GLU A 70 5.98 -7.17 7.58
C GLU A 70 4.48 -7.04 7.89
N PRO A 71 3.87 -7.73 8.87
CA PRO A 71 2.48 -7.49 9.24
C PRO A 71 2.19 -6.05 9.66
N ILE A 72 3.13 -5.41 10.38
CA ILE A 72 2.99 -4.00 10.78
C ILE A 72 2.99 -3.10 9.54
N VAL A 73 3.85 -3.39 8.55
CA VAL A 73 3.86 -2.65 7.26
C VAL A 73 2.51 -2.80 6.54
N TRP A 74 1.90 -3.99 6.50
CA TRP A 74 0.60 -4.18 5.86
C TRP A 74 -0.50 -3.37 6.57
N ILE A 75 -0.54 -3.45 7.91
CA ILE A 75 -1.51 -2.70 8.72
C ILE A 75 -1.35 -1.19 8.50
N LEU A 76 -0.13 -0.67 8.60
CA LEU A 76 0.12 0.76 8.40
C LEU A 76 -0.19 1.21 6.96
N SER A 77 0.10 0.37 5.97
CA SER A 77 -0.27 0.65 4.58
C SER A 77 -1.77 0.68 4.39
N ALA A 78 -2.49 -0.29 4.96
CA ALA A 78 -3.96 -0.33 4.91
C ALA A 78 -4.57 0.90 5.59
N LEU A 79 -4.06 1.29 6.76
CA LEU A 79 -4.51 2.47 7.48
C LEU A 79 -4.21 3.76 6.70
N ALA A 80 -3.04 3.87 6.07
CA ALA A 80 -2.70 5.02 5.22
C ALA A 80 -3.62 5.13 4.00
N ILE A 81 -3.95 4.02 3.36
CA ILE A 81 -4.91 4.00 2.23
C ILE A 81 -6.31 4.40 2.72
N LEU A 82 -6.76 3.86 3.86
CA LEU A 82 -8.05 4.22 4.46
C LEU A 82 -8.12 5.69 4.87
N GLU A 83 -7.01 6.26 5.33
CA GLU A 83 -6.92 7.69 5.65
C GLU A 83 -7.16 8.54 4.41
N VAL A 84 -6.44 8.27 3.32
CA VAL A 84 -6.61 8.97 2.04
C VAL A 84 -8.04 8.79 1.50
N TYR A 85 -8.57 7.56 1.55
CA TYR A 85 -9.94 7.25 1.18
C TYR A 85 -10.96 8.04 2.01
N GLY A 86 -10.76 8.12 3.33
CA GLY A 86 -11.63 8.88 4.23
C GLY A 86 -11.62 10.39 3.97
N ILE A 87 -10.48 10.94 3.55
CA ILE A 87 -10.37 12.35 3.17
C ILE A 87 -11.20 12.64 1.92
N ILE A 88 -11.16 11.78 0.91
CA ILE A 88 -11.93 11.95 -0.33
C ILE A 88 -13.43 11.88 -0.08
N LEU A 89 -13.85 10.86 0.65
CA LEU A 89 -15.28 10.59 0.88
C LEU A 89 -15.82 11.24 2.15
N ARG A 90 -15.19 12.30 2.61
CA ARG A 90 -15.61 13.03 3.81
C ARG A 90 -17.07 13.50 3.71
N ASN A 91 -17.50 13.86 2.51
CA ASN A 91 -18.87 14.31 2.25
C ASN A 91 -19.87 13.15 1.98
N HIS A 92 -19.37 11.92 1.85
CA HIS A 92 -20.18 10.72 1.55
C HIS A 92 -19.90 9.59 2.57
N PRO A 93 -20.34 9.75 3.85
CA PRO A 93 -19.99 8.86 4.95
C PRO A 93 -20.49 7.42 4.77
N GLY A 94 -21.60 7.20 4.10
CA GLY A 94 -22.12 5.85 3.80
C GLY A 94 -21.18 5.06 2.91
N ILE A 95 -20.75 5.69 1.82
CA ILE A 95 -19.78 5.08 0.88
C ILE A 95 -18.43 4.87 1.56
N ALA A 96 -18.00 5.83 2.39
CA ALA A 96 -16.75 5.69 3.15
C ALA A 96 -16.81 4.51 4.12
N THR A 97 -17.92 4.28 4.79
CA THR A 97 -18.12 3.15 5.69
C THR A 97 -18.13 1.83 4.95
N TRP A 98 -18.86 1.74 3.83
CA TRP A 98 -18.89 0.54 3.01
C TRP A 98 -17.51 0.14 2.48
N GLY A 99 -16.74 1.10 1.96
CA GLY A 99 -15.37 0.83 1.50
C GLY A 99 -14.42 0.36 2.60
N ARG A 100 -14.56 0.89 3.83
CA ARG A 100 -13.80 0.38 4.99
C ARG A 100 -14.11 -1.08 5.26
N TRP A 101 -15.38 -1.46 5.27
CA TRP A 101 -15.80 -2.85 5.45
C TRP A 101 -15.34 -3.75 4.30
N ALA A 102 -15.39 -3.26 3.07
CA ALA A 102 -14.87 -3.99 1.90
C ALA A 102 -13.36 -4.26 2.03
N LEU A 103 -12.56 -3.27 2.49
CA LEU A 103 -11.13 -3.48 2.74
C LEU A 103 -10.89 -4.48 3.89
N ILE A 104 -11.56 -4.30 5.02
CA ILE A 104 -11.44 -5.20 6.17
C ILE A 104 -11.83 -6.63 5.76
N GLY A 105 -12.91 -6.78 5.01
CA GLY A 105 -13.38 -8.06 4.49
C GLY A 105 -12.38 -8.71 3.53
N SER A 106 -11.76 -7.94 2.62
CA SER A 106 -10.73 -8.45 1.70
C SER A 106 -9.46 -8.91 2.42
N ILE A 107 -9.03 -8.16 3.44
CA ILE A 107 -7.90 -8.53 4.29
C ILE A 107 -8.23 -9.80 5.08
N GLY A 108 -9.43 -9.86 5.69
CA GLY A 108 -9.90 -11.05 6.42
C GLY A 108 -9.97 -12.30 5.53
N ALA A 109 -10.50 -12.16 4.31
CA ALA A 109 -10.53 -13.25 3.33
C ALA A 109 -9.11 -13.70 2.94
N SER A 110 -8.16 -12.79 2.79
CA SER A 110 -6.76 -13.12 2.49
C SER A 110 -6.10 -13.92 3.61
N ILE A 111 -6.33 -13.53 4.86
CA ILE A 111 -5.84 -14.27 6.04
C ILE A 111 -6.49 -15.65 6.10
N PHE A 112 -7.82 -15.73 5.91
CA PHE A 112 -8.55 -16.99 5.93
C PHE A 112 -8.05 -17.96 4.86
N LEU A 113 -7.87 -17.50 3.62
CA LEU A 113 -7.33 -18.32 2.53
C LEU A 113 -5.91 -18.82 2.84
N SER A 114 -5.07 -17.96 3.45
CA SER A 114 -3.73 -18.37 3.86
C SER A 114 -3.75 -19.43 4.96
N LEU A 115 -4.67 -19.34 5.92
CA LEU A 115 -4.85 -20.35 6.95
C LEU A 115 -5.39 -21.68 6.39
N CYS A 116 -6.33 -21.62 5.45
CA CYS A 116 -6.83 -22.84 4.78
C CYS A 116 -5.71 -23.56 4.02
N THR A 117 -4.86 -22.85 3.29
CA THR A 117 -3.73 -23.46 2.59
C THR A 117 -2.72 -24.06 3.57
N LEU A 118 -2.44 -23.40 4.71
CA LEU A 118 -1.60 -23.94 5.75
C LEU A 118 -2.12 -25.27 6.30
N LEU A 119 -3.43 -25.40 6.52
CA LEU A 119 -4.06 -26.63 7.00
C LEU A 119 -3.97 -27.77 5.98
N LEU A 120 -4.11 -27.46 4.68
CA LEU A 120 -4.01 -28.45 3.60
C LEU A 120 -2.56 -28.91 3.40
N ASP A 121 -1.58 -28.01 3.45
CA ASP A 121 -0.16 -28.32 3.25
C ASP A 121 0.44 -29.03 4.47
N TYR A 122 -0.12 -28.85 5.67
CA TYR A 122 0.33 -29.58 6.86
C TYR A 122 0.16 -31.11 6.71
N GLN A 123 -0.77 -31.56 5.90
CA GLN A 123 -0.98 -32.98 5.60
C GLN A 123 0.02 -33.53 4.58
N ASN A 124 0.62 -32.65 3.76
CA ASN A 124 1.57 -33.00 2.68
C ASN A 124 3.03 -32.68 3.05
N ALA A 125 3.45 -32.91 4.28
CA ALA A 125 4.69 -32.50 4.94
C ALA A 125 6.04 -32.83 4.23
N SER A 126 6.16 -32.55 2.94
CA SER A 126 7.41 -32.67 2.17
C SER A 126 8.21 -31.35 2.08
N GLU A 127 7.65 -30.21 2.46
CA GLU A 127 8.34 -28.94 2.43
C GLU A 127 9.20 -28.72 3.69
N LYS A 128 10.48 -28.42 3.45
CA LYS A 128 11.48 -28.21 4.51
C LYS A 128 11.16 -27.04 5.47
N TYR A 129 10.29 -26.08 5.05
CA TYR A 129 9.94 -24.89 5.82
C TYR A 129 8.49 -24.44 5.55
N PRO A 130 7.46 -25.14 6.03
CA PRO A 130 6.05 -24.84 5.72
C PRO A 130 5.60 -23.46 6.26
N ILE A 131 6.09 -23.04 7.44
CA ILE A 131 5.74 -21.76 8.04
C ILE A 131 6.20 -20.58 7.17
N LEU A 132 7.40 -20.67 6.59
CA LEU A 132 7.95 -19.63 5.74
C LEU A 132 7.19 -19.52 4.41
N ALA A 133 6.85 -20.66 3.80
CA ALA A 133 6.08 -20.71 2.56
C ALA A 133 4.69 -20.05 2.76
N ASN A 134 4.00 -20.38 3.84
CA ASN A 134 2.71 -19.78 4.18
C ASN A 134 2.79 -18.28 4.49
N PHE A 135 3.87 -17.83 5.11
CA PHE A 135 4.09 -16.40 5.31
C PHE A 135 4.27 -15.64 4.01
N PHE A 136 5.01 -16.20 3.05
CA PHE A 136 5.12 -15.61 1.72
C PHE A 136 3.79 -15.60 0.96
N LEU A 137 2.99 -16.67 1.09
CA LEU A 137 1.65 -16.72 0.53
C LEU A 137 0.75 -15.63 1.13
N LEU A 138 0.74 -15.49 2.46
CA LEU A 138 0.01 -14.43 3.16
C LEU A 138 0.46 -13.04 2.68
N SER A 139 1.76 -12.79 2.59
CA SER A 139 2.33 -11.53 2.09
C SER A 139 1.83 -11.19 0.69
N ARG A 140 1.80 -12.20 -0.19
CA ARG A 140 1.30 -12.08 -1.56
C ARG A 140 -0.19 -11.74 -1.57
N LEU A 141 -1.02 -12.47 -0.82
CA LEU A 141 -2.46 -12.25 -0.75
C LEU A 141 -2.79 -10.86 -0.19
N MET A 142 -2.12 -10.44 0.88
CA MET A 142 -2.27 -9.11 1.47
C MET A 142 -1.93 -8.00 0.48
N THR A 143 -0.81 -8.15 -0.23
CA THR A 143 -0.35 -7.16 -1.22
C THR A 143 -1.33 -7.04 -2.39
N ILE A 144 -1.83 -8.18 -2.91
CA ILE A 144 -2.83 -8.22 -3.98
C ILE A 144 -4.15 -7.61 -3.51
N SER A 145 -4.61 -7.91 -2.29
CA SER A 145 -5.85 -7.35 -1.75
C SER A 145 -5.79 -5.83 -1.65
N LEU A 146 -4.66 -5.27 -1.17
CA LEU A 146 -4.46 -3.82 -1.11
C LEU A 146 -4.41 -3.20 -2.51
N LEU A 147 -3.76 -3.85 -3.47
CA LEU A 147 -3.73 -3.39 -4.87
C LEU A 147 -5.13 -3.37 -5.47
N LEU A 148 -5.88 -4.47 -5.36
CA LEU A 148 -7.24 -4.55 -5.88
C LEU A 148 -8.16 -3.50 -5.26
N PHE A 149 -8.04 -3.26 -3.96
CA PHE A 149 -8.79 -2.22 -3.27
C PHE A 149 -8.48 -0.83 -3.83
N ILE A 150 -7.20 -0.48 -4.04
CA ILE A 150 -6.80 0.80 -4.63
C ILE A 150 -7.33 0.94 -6.05
N VAL A 151 -7.21 -0.11 -6.87
CA VAL A 151 -7.71 -0.10 -8.25
C VAL A 151 -9.23 0.09 -8.28
N LEU A 152 -9.96 -0.63 -7.41
CA LEU A 152 -11.42 -0.51 -7.31
C LEU A 152 -11.84 0.91 -6.92
N ILE A 153 -11.19 1.49 -5.90
CA ILE A 153 -11.46 2.87 -5.48
C ILE A 153 -11.14 3.84 -6.61
N THR A 154 -9.97 3.69 -7.24
CA THR A 154 -9.58 4.56 -8.34
C THR A 154 -10.60 4.50 -9.48
N PHE A 155 -11.09 3.32 -9.82
CA PHE A 155 -12.14 3.15 -10.81
C PHE A 155 -13.44 3.86 -10.40
N CYS A 156 -13.89 3.69 -9.15
CA CYS A 156 -15.05 4.40 -8.63
C CYS A 156 -14.88 5.93 -8.67
N LEU A 157 -13.70 6.42 -8.30
CA LEU A 157 -13.39 7.86 -8.31
C LEU A 157 -13.31 8.46 -9.72
N LEU A 158 -12.90 7.66 -10.72
CA LEU A 158 -12.89 8.08 -12.13
C LEU A 158 -14.28 8.09 -12.73
N TRP A 159 -15.16 7.21 -12.25
CA TRP A 159 -16.55 7.10 -12.72
C TRP A 159 -17.44 8.21 -12.17
N PHE A 160 -17.30 8.54 -10.90
CA PHE A 160 -18.09 9.61 -10.27
C PHE A 160 -17.37 10.96 -10.38
N PRO A 161 -18.09 12.07 -10.59
CA PRO A 161 -17.53 13.43 -10.68
C PRO A 161 -17.11 13.97 -9.31
N ILE A 162 -16.25 13.22 -8.60
CA ILE A 162 -15.73 13.63 -7.30
C ILE A 162 -14.49 14.48 -7.50
N VAL A 163 -14.47 15.67 -6.92
CA VAL A 163 -13.31 16.55 -6.98
C VAL A 163 -12.21 16.00 -6.09
N LEU A 164 -11.09 15.62 -6.71
CA LEU A 164 -9.91 15.11 -6.02
C LEU A 164 -8.88 16.22 -5.82
N ASN A 165 -8.20 16.20 -4.69
CA ASN A 165 -7.03 17.05 -4.48
C ASN A 165 -5.78 16.43 -5.11
N ARG A 166 -4.84 17.26 -5.56
CA ARG A 166 -3.60 16.82 -6.19
C ARG A 166 -2.84 15.81 -5.32
N ASN A 167 -2.71 16.07 -4.02
CA ASN A 167 -2.00 15.18 -3.10
C ASN A 167 -2.65 13.80 -3.02
N THR A 168 -3.97 13.74 -3.01
CA THR A 168 -4.75 12.51 -3.03
C THR A 168 -4.42 11.66 -4.25
N VAL A 169 -4.37 12.28 -5.43
CA VAL A 169 -4.02 11.62 -6.68
C VAL A 169 -2.59 11.05 -6.61
N VAL A 170 -1.65 11.84 -6.11
CA VAL A 170 -0.27 11.39 -5.91
C VAL A 170 -0.24 10.16 -5.00
N HIS A 171 -0.96 10.17 -3.87
CA HIS A 171 -1.02 9.02 -2.98
C HIS A 171 -1.57 7.76 -3.68
N PHE A 172 -2.68 7.87 -4.40
CA PHE A 172 -3.25 6.72 -5.11
C PHE A 172 -2.32 6.17 -6.19
N CYS A 173 -1.76 7.04 -7.03
CA CYS A 173 -0.83 6.62 -8.08
C CYS A 173 0.40 5.92 -7.52
N VAL A 174 0.99 6.47 -6.45
CA VAL A 174 2.20 5.90 -5.88
C VAL A 174 1.92 4.63 -5.09
N PHE A 175 0.83 4.55 -4.32
CA PHE A 175 0.44 3.30 -3.66
C PHE A 175 0.10 2.21 -4.67
N ALA A 176 -0.64 2.54 -5.75
CA ALA A 176 -0.93 1.58 -6.82
C ALA A 176 0.37 1.06 -7.47
N GLY A 177 1.30 1.94 -7.81
CA GLY A 177 2.61 1.57 -8.33
C GLY A 177 3.41 0.72 -7.34
N TYR A 178 3.46 1.11 -6.07
CA TYR A 178 4.17 0.37 -5.02
C TYR A 178 3.63 -1.07 -4.85
N PHE A 179 2.31 -1.23 -4.74
CA PHE A 179 1.72 -2.57 -4.58
C PHE A 179 1.78 -3.39 -5.86
N LEU A 180 1.74 -2.76 -7.03
CA LEU A 180 1.95 -3.43 -8.31
C LEU A 180 3.37 -4.00 -8.39
N ILE A 181 4.39 -3.20 -8.06
CA ILE A 181 5.79 -3.64 -7.99
C ILE A 181 5.94 -4.83 -7.04
N LYS A 182 5.37 -4.74 -5.84
CA LYS A 182 5.39 -5.81 -4.85
C LYS A 182 4.70 -7.08 -5.36
N SER A 183 3.52 -6.94 -5.99
CA SER A 183 2.77 -8.08 -6.55
C SER A 183 3.53 -8.79 -7.67
N ILE A 184 4.10 -8.03 -8.60
CA ILE A 184 4.95 -8.56 -9.67
C ILE A 184 6.16 -9.29 -9.08
N THR A 185 6.78 -8.70 -8.06
CA THR A 185 7.94 -9.32 -7.38
C THR A 185 7.59 -10.71 -6.83
N PHE A 186 6.46 -10.87 -6.17
CA PHE A 186 6.04 -12.17 -5.66
C PHE A 186 5.81 -13.21 -6.76
N VAL A 187 5.30 -12.79 -7.93
CA VAL A 187 5.12 -13.67 -9.09
C VAL A 187 6.49 -14.06 -9.66
N VAL A 188 7.37 -13.08 -9.87
CA VAL A 188 8.71 -13.31 -10.45
C VAL A 188 9.56 -14.21 -9.55
N VAL A 189 9.52 -13.96 -8.23
CA VAL A 189 10.22 -14.79 -7.24
C VAL A 189 9.70 -16.22 -7.23
N GLY A 190 8.39 -16.42 -7.39
CA GLY A 190 7.80 -17.77 -7.47
C GLY A 190 8.15 -18.53 -8.76
N LEU A 191 8.47 -17.81 -9.85
CA LEU A 191 8.81 -18.42 -11.15
C LEU A 191 10.34 -18.69 -11.31
N LEU A 192 11.18 -17.89 -10.66
CA LEU A 192 12.62 -17.96 -10.80
C LEU A 192 13.23 -18.77 -9.66
N SER A 193 14.04 -19.78 -10.01
CA SER A 193 14.82 -20.53 -9.02
C SER A 193 15.88 -19.64 -8.37
N GLY A 194 15.97 -19.69 -7.07
CA GLY A 194 16.83 -19.05 -6.05
C GLY A 194 18.04 -18.16 -6.37
N GLN A 195 18.69 -18.30 -7.53
CA GLN A 195 19.90 -17.53 -7.85
C GLN A 195 19.68 -16.04 -8.13
N SER A 196 18.45 -15.63 -8.50
CA SER A 196 18.13 -14.26 -8.89
C SER A 196 17.58 -13.39 -7.76
N TYR A 197 17.44 -13.91 -6.54
CA TYR A 197 16.82 -13.18 -5.42
C TYR A 197 17.48 -11.82 -5.10
N VAL A 198 18.81 -11.77 -5.11
CA VAL A 198 19.55 -10.53 -4.79
C VAL A 198 19.30 -9.47 -5.85
N ALA A 199 19.35 -9.85 -7.14
CA ALA A 199 19.11 -8.92 -8.24
C ALA A 199 17.65 -8.38 -8.21
N ILE A 200 16.67 -9.27 -8.00
CA ILE A 200 15.26 -8.88 -7.88
C ILE A 200 15.06 -7.89 -6.72
N ASN A 201 15.67 -8.19 -5.56
CA ASN A 201 15.56 -7.34 -4.39
C ASN A 201 16.16 -5.95 -4.62
N ILE A 202 17.31 -5.84 -5.30
CA ILE A 202 17.92 -4.58 -5.70
C ILE A 202 16.96 -3.77 -6.58
N VAL A 203 16.40 -4.39 -7.62
CA VAL A 203 15.45 -3.72 -8.53
C VAL A 203 14.23 -3.22 -7.77
N VAL A 204 13.66 -4.04 -6.90
CA VAL A 204 12.49 -3.64 -6.09
C VAL A 204 12.83 -2.46 -5.17
N GLN A 205 13.97 -2.48 -4.49
CA GLN A 205 14.40 -1.39 -3.61
C GLN A 205 14.58 -0.08 -4.40
N LEU A 206 15.16 -0.13 -5.60
CA LEU A 206 15.30 1.04 -6.46
C LEU A 206 13.93 1.56 -6.93
N LEU A 207 13.02 0.68 -7.35
CA LEU A 207 11.66 1.09 -7.75
C LEU A 207 10.89 1.70 -6.58
N VAL A 208 11.02 1.15 -5.37
CA VAL A 208 10.42 1.74 -4.16
C VAL A 208 11.04 3.11 -3.85
N THR A 209 12.35 3.29 -4.09
CA THR A 209 13.01 4.59 -3.96
C THR A 209 12.44 5.61 -4.95
N VAL A 210 12.13 5.19 -6.18
CA VAL A 210 11.42 6.05 -7.15
C VAL A 210 10.03 6.42 -6.63
N CYS A 211 9.27 5.49 -6.05
CA CYS A 211 8.00 5.79 -5.40
C CYS A 211 8.15 6.85 -4.29
N CYS A 212 9.20 6.74 -3.45
CA CYS A 212 9.50 7.74 -2.44
C CYS A 212 9.80 9.11 -3.06
N ALA A 213 10.57 9.15 -4.15
CA ALA A 213 10.87 10.39 -4.87
C ALA A 213 9.58 11.04 -5.41
N VAL A 214 8.67 10.25 -5.99
CA VAL A 214 7.38 10.79 -6.45
C VAL A 214 6.56 11.36 -5.30
N TRP A 215 6.53 10.74 -4.11
CA TRP A 215 5.91 11.33 -2.93
C TRP A 215 6.58 12.62 -2.49
N ILE A 216 7.93 12.65 -2.42
CA ILE A 216 8.70 13.82 -1.98
C ILE A 216 8.40 15.04 -2.86
N PHE A 217 8.40 14.87 -4.18
CA PHE A 217 8.16 15.96 -5.13
C PHE A 217 6.68 16.24 -5.38
N GLY A 218 5.83 15.23 -5.28
CA GLY A 218 4.39 15.33 -5.55
C GLY A 218 3.60 15.96 -4.42
N LEU A 219 3.94 15.66 -3.16
CA LEU A 219 3.19 16.15 -1.99
C LEU A 219 3.58 17.58 -1.64
N SER A 220 2.56 18.42 -1.44
CA SER A 220 2.76 19.81 -1.02
C SER A 220 1.54 20.33 -0.26
N THR A 221 1.74 21.34 0.60
CA THR A 221 0.65 22.00 1.33
C THR A 221 -0.38 22.61 0.34
N LYS A 222 0.09 23.19 -0.75
CA LYS A 222 -0.79 23.74 -1.82
C LYS A 222 -1.56 22.64 -2.55
N GLY A 223 -1.04 21.42 -2.60
CA GLY A 223 -1.70 20.30 -3.26
C GLY A 223 -3.02 19.87 -2.60
N GLU A 224 -3.26 20.26 -1.33
CA GLU A 224 -4.52 20.01 -0.63
C GLU A 224 -5.67 20.92 -1.12
N THR A 225 -5.34 22.07 -1.65
CA THR A 225 -6.33 23.07 -2.10
C THR A 225 -6.51 23.10 -3.62
N ILE A 226 -5.58 22.51 -4.36
CA ILE A 226 -5.63 22.50 -5.83
C ILE A 226 -6.45 21.29 -6.28
N PRO A 227 -7.64 21.52 -6.93
CA PRO A 227 -8.42 20.44 -7.50
C PRO A 227 -7.66 19.81 -8.67
N ALA A 228 -7.52 18.50 -8.65
CA ALA A 228 -7.02 17.74 -9.78
C ALA A 228 -8.19 17.43 -10.71
N LYS A 229 -8.15 17.92 -11.91
CA LYS A 229 -9.12 17.55 -12.97
C LYS A 229 -8.75 16.19 -13.54
N ILE A 230 -9.22 15.14 -12.87
CA ILE A 230 -9.02 13.75 -13.28
C ILE A 230 -10.41 13.13 -13.44
N GLY A 231 -10.60 12.38 -14.51
CA GLY A 231 -11.84 11.68 -14.76
C GLY A 231 -12.43 11.97 -16.14
N HIS A 232 -13.57 11.36 -16.41
CA HIS A 232 -14.31 11.55 -17.65
C HIS A 232 -14.95 12.94 -17.68
N TYR A 233 -14.93 13.57 -18.86
CA TYR A 233 -15.55 14.88 -19.06
C TYR A 233 -17.07 14.68 -19.23
N TRP A 234 -17.81 14.88 -18.15
CA TRP A 234 -19.25 14.77 -18.16
C TRP A 234 -19.91 16.09 -18.62
N ASN A 235 -20.98 15.98 -19.40
CA ASN A 235 -21.84 17.13 -19.64
C ASN A 235 -22.50 17.58 -18.33
N PRO A 236 -22.75 18.90 -18.10
CA PRO A 236 -23.32 19.42 -16.85
C PRO A 236 -24.59 18.71 -16.38
N GLY A 237 -25.44 18.27 -17.32
CA GLY A 237 -26.66 17.52 -16.99
C GLY A 237 -26.40 16.09 -16.54
N GLN A 238 -25.37 15.44 -17.08
CA GLN A 238 -24.95 14.10 -16.68
C GLN A 238 -24.24 14.13 -15.32
N GLU A 239 -23.39 15.13 -15.12
CA GLU A 239 -22.69 15.35 -13.85
C GLU A 239 -23.68 15.50 -12.69
N LYS A 240 -24.70 16.35 -12.86
CA LYS A 240 -25.76 16.54 -11.86
C LYS A 240 -26.50 15.23 -11.55
N ARG A 241 -26.89 14.48 -12.57
CA ARG A 241 -27.56 13.18 -12.43
C ARG A 241 -26.70 12.15 -11.68
N LEU A 242 -25.39 12.09 -11.99
CA LEU A 242 -24.44 11.19 -11.32
C LEU A 242 -24.25 11.58 -9.84
N MET A 243 -24.18 12.88 -9.53
CA MET A 243 -24.11 13.34 -8.15
C MET A 243 -25.39 13.02 -7.37
N GLU A 244 -26.58 13.18 -7.98
CA GLU A 244 -27.85 12.79 -7.37
C GLU A 244 -27.90 11.26 -7.10
N GLN A 245 -27.40 10.45 -8.01
CA GLN A 245 -27.27 8.99 -7.82
C GLN A 245 -26.30 8.65 -6.67
N LEU A 246 -25.14 9.32 -6.61
CA LEU A 246 -24.15 9.13 -5.55
C LEU A 246 -24.75 9.48 -4.18
N ASP A 247 -25.49 10.58 -4.09
CA ASP A 247 -26.17 11.01 -2.86
C ASP A 247 -27.29 10.05 -2.45
N ALA A 248 -28.03 9.50 -3.41
CA ALA A 248 -29.04 8.49 -3.15
C ALA A 248 -28.43 7.21 -2.57
N ILE A 249 -27.35 6.69 -3.20
CA ILE A 249 -26.59 5.55 -2.71
C ILE A 249 -26.06 5.80 -1.29
N ASN A 250 -25.46 7.00 -1.08
CA ASN A 250 -24.92 7.37 0.23
C ASN A 250 -25.99 7.36 1.32
N ARG A 251 -27.19 7.93 1.04
CA ARG A 251 -28.33 7.93 1.98
C ARG A 251 -28.81 6.53 2.30
N THR A 252 -28.93 5.66 1.30
CA THR A 252 -29.32 4.25 1.50
C THR A 252 -28.34 3.51 2.40
N LEU A 253 -27.03 3.69 2.14
CA LEU A 253 -25.97 3.06 2.94
C LEU A 253 -25.90 3.59 4.38
N VAL A 254 -26.17 4.89 4.60
CA VAL A 254 -26.24 5.46 5.95
C VAL A 254 -27.44 4.90 6.72
N HIS A 255 -28.57 4.67 6.04
CA HIS A 255 -29.78 4.12 6.67
C HIS A 255 -29.57 2.66 7.07
N SER A 256 -29.07 1.85 6.15
CA SER A 256 -28.80 0.41 6.41
C SER A 256 -27.70 0.15 7.44
N ALA A 257 -26.86 1.13 7.77
CA ALA A 257 -25.83 1.01 8.82
C ALA A 257 -26.34 1.35 10.22
N LYS A 258 -27.61 1.81 10.36
CA LYS A 258 -28.26 2.15 11.64
C LYS A 258 -29.20 1.06 12.14
N ASP A 259 -29.62 0.19 11.23
CA ASP A 259 -30.43 -1.01 11.51
C ASP A 259 -29.50 -2.22 11.78
#